data_5d201379c98013ceca88d7e1b38ba253
#
_entry.id   5d201379c98013ceca88d7e1b38ba253
#
_cell.length_a   1.000
_cell.length_b   1.000
_cell.length_c   1.000
_cell.angle_alpha   90.00
_cell.angle_beta   90.00
_cell.angle_gamma   90.00
#
_symmetry.space_group_name_H-M   'P 1'
#
loop_
_entity.id
_entity.type
_entity.pdbx_description
1 polymer ?
#
loop_
_entity_poly.entity_id
_entity_poly.type
_entity_poly.pdbx_seq_one_letter_code
_entity_poly.pdbx_strand_id
1 'polypeptide(L)'
;MIDKKKLLDKSECMTLLCTRGASHWNIIKIAFAIPLVFTSSAMCIINSISSKSDDVKIPNIVVNAVSVLIMSLSNSIKASEKLDVFHRLSIAFMSLSVEIENLDEDVSADELKLIHNKYENLVSQCLFEEIPNYIKKQVLKLFEYKHKPIQLNGLSGLSKSPSVKLNSELEFKTVV
;
A
#
# COMPACT_ATOMS: atom_id res chain seq x y z
N MET A 1 20.74 -9.41 -21.96
CA MET A 1 20.07 -10.71 -22.10
C MET A 1 19.00 -10.81 -21.00
N ILE A 2 17.75 -11.05 -21.36
CA ILE A 2 16.64 -11.22 -20.41
C ILE A 2 16.80 -12.63 -19.83
N ASP A 3 16.77 -12.74 -18.51
CA ASP A 3 16.97 -13.99 -17.77
C ASP A 3 15.62 -14.37 -17.13
N LYS A 4 15.12 -15.57 -17.41
CA LYS A 4 13.88 -16.14 -16.88
C LYS A 4 13.80 -16.00 -15.33
N LYS A 5 14.87 -16.40 -14.64
CA LYS A 5 14.94 -16.34 -13.18
C LYS A 5 14.82 -14.91 -12.63
N LYS A 6 15.51 -13.95 -13.29
CA LYS A 6 15.41 -12.53 -12.91
C LYS A 6 14.01 -11.97 -13.09
N LEU A 7 13.33 -12.38 -14.15
CA LEU A 7 11.97 -11.92 -14.44
C LEU A 7 10.98 -12.52 -13.45
N LEU A 8 11.13 -13.78 -13.08
CA LEU A 8 10.33 -14.46 -12.06
C LEU A 8 10.49 -13.78 -10.69
N ASP A 9 11.72 -13.59 -10.22
CA ASP A 9 11.99 -12.92 -8.94
C ASP A 9 11.35 -11.53 -8.87
N LYS A 10 11.43 -10.75 -9.96
CA LYS A 10 10.81 -9.42 -10.05
C LYS A 10 9.28 -9.50 -10.01
N SER A 11 8.69 -10.46 -10.73
CA SER A 11 7.23 -10.64 -10.77
C SER A 11 6.68 -11.06 -9.41
N GLU A 12 7.34 -12.00 -8.71
CA GLU A 12 6.98 -12.39 -7.34
C GLU A 12 7.10 -11.21 -6.35
N CYS A 13 8.18 -10.42 -6.48
CA CYS A 13 8.37 -9.23 -5.67
C CYS A 13 7.22 -8.23 -5.85
N MET A 14 6.80 -8.00 -7.10
CA MET A 14 5.68 -7.13 -7.43
C MET A 14 4.34 -7.68 -6.95
N THR A 15 4.11 -8.99 -7.06
CA THR A 15 2.94 -9.66 -6.51
C THR A 15 2.80 -9.38 -5.01
N LEU A 16 3.88 -9.61 -4.25
CA LEU A 16 3.87 -9.36 -2.80
C LEU A 16 3.68 -7.88 -2.46
N LEU A 17 4.33 -6.99 -3.22
CA LEU A 17 4.22 -5.54 -3.02
C LEU A 17 2.78 -5.07 -3.24
N CYS A 18 2.14 -5.50 -4.33
CA CYS A 18 0.75 -5.14 -4.64
C CYS A 18 -0.23 -5.76 -3.64
N THR A 19 -0.02 -7.01 -3.21
CA THR A 19 -0.86 -7.67 -2.19
C THR A 19 -0.82 -6.90 -0.86
N ARG A 20 0.35 -6.49 -0.40
CA ARG A 20 0.48 -5.69 0.84
C ARG A 20 -0.05 -4.28 0.67
N GLY A 21 0.12 -3.68 -0.51
CA GLY A 21 -0.51 -2.41 -0.87
C GLY A 21 -2.03 -2.48 -0.79
N ALA A 22 -2.63 -3.51 -1.38
CA ALA A 22 -4.06 -3.77 -1.30
C ALA A 22 -4.54 -3.92 0.16
N SER A 23 -3.83 -4.70 0.97
CA SER A 23 -4.15 -4.88 2.40
C SER A 23 -4.13 -3.55 3.16
N HIS A 24 -3.15 -2.69 2.90
CA HIS A 24 -3.06 -1.36 3.50
C HIS A 24 -4.26 -0.48 3.14
N TRP A 25 -4.62 -0.41 1.87
CA TRP A 25 -5.75 0.40 1.42
C TRP A 25 -7.09 -0.17 1.89
N ASN A 26 -7.19 -1.50 2.06
CA ASN A 26 -8.36 -2.13 2.69
C ASN A 26 -8.54 -1.70 4.15
N ILE A 27 -7.46 -1.65 4.93
CA ILE A 27 -7.50 -1.15 6.31
C ILE A 27 -7.99 0.30 6.35
N ILE A 28 -7.47 1.16 5.46
CA ILE A 28 -7.91 2.56 5.37
C ILE A 28 -9.40 2.65 5.03
N LYS A 29 -9.86 1.88 4.03
CA LYS A 29 -11.28 1.81 3.65
C LYS A 29 -12.16 1.43 4.84
N ILE A 30 -11.79 0.39 5.59
CA ILE A 30 -12.51 -0.07 6.77
C ILE A 30 -12.49 0.99 7.88
N ALA A 31 -11.36 1.65 8.09
CA ALA A 31 -11.22 2.70 9.10
C ALA A 31 -12.18 3.89 8.88
N PHE A 32 -12.56 4.18 7.64
CA PHE A 32 -13.60 5.17 7.33
C PHE A 32 -15.00 4.60 7.37
N ALA A 33 -15.19 3.33 7.01
CA ALA A 33 -16.51 2.68 6.98
C ALA A 33 -17.07 2.44 8.40
N ILE A 34 -16.22 2.00 9.33
CA ILE A 34 -16.65 1.68 10.71
C ILE A 34 -17.31 2.87 11.41
N PRO A 35 -16.71 4.09 11.47
CA PRO A 35 -17.35 5.24 12.11
C PRO A 35 -18.70 5.60 11.47
N LEU A 36 -18.84 5.48 10.15
CA LEU A 36 -20.10 5.75 9.45
C LEU A 36 -21.20 4.78 9.87
N VAL A 37 -20.88 3.49 10.01
CA VAL A 37 -21.85 2.50 10.49
C VAL A 37 -22.28 2.81 11.94
N PHE A 38 -21.32 3.15 12.80
CA PHE A 38 -21.62 3.51 14.19
C PHE A 38 -22.48 4.76 14.30
N THR A 39 -22.16 5.82 13.56
CA THR A 39 -22.95 7.07 13.57
C THR A 39 -24.37 6.83 13.07
N SER A 40 -24.54 6.06 11.99
CA SER A 40 -25.86 5.72 11.45
C SER A 40 -26.69 4.90 12.43
N SER A 41 -26.05 3.92 13.10
CA SER A 41 -26.72 3.08 14.10
C SER A 41 -27.14 3.89 15.34
N ALA A 42 -26.27 4.75 15.83
CA ALA A 42 -26.56 5.64 16.96
C ALA A 42 -27.74 6.56 16.65
N MET A 43 -27.81 7.08 15.43
CA MET A 43 -28.91 7.93 14.96
C MET A 43 -30.25 7.18 14.95
N CYS A 44 -30.27 5.93 14.48
CA CYS A 44 -31.46 5.09 14.53
C CYS A 44 -31.96 4.91 15.97
N ILE A 45 -31.05 4.64 16.91
CA ILE A 45 -31.42 4.43 18.33
C ILE A 45 -31.95 5.74 18.93
N ILE A 46 -31.27 6.87 18.75
CA ILE A 46 -31.66 8.17 19.27
C ILE A 46 -33.06 8.55 18.76
N ASN A 47 -33.30 8.41 17.46
CA ASN A 47 -34.60 8.71 16.86
C ASN A 47 -35.74 7.77 17.33
N SER A 48 -35.42 6.54 17.72
CA SER A 48 -36.41 5.56 18.20
C SER A 48 -36.82 5.78 19.65
N ILE A 49 -35.92 6.32 20.47
CA ILE A 49 -36.19 6.48 21.93
C ILE A 49 -36.78 7.85 22.25
N SER A 50 -36.46 8.89 21.47
CA SER A 50 -36.87 10.24 21.79
C SER A 50 -38.29 10.55 21.38
N SER A 51 -39.12 10.83 22.39
CA SER A 51 -40.53 11.25 22.22
C SER A 51 -40.68 12.74 21.93
N LYS A 52 -39.63 13.55 22.16
CA LYS A 52 -39.62 15.00 21.94
C LYS A 52 -38.66 15.38 20.83
N SER A 53 -39.15 15.98 19.74
CA SER A 53 -38.38 16.31 18.58
C SER A 53 -37.28 17.36 18.83
N ASP A 54 -37.40 18.22 19.82
CA ASP A 54 -36.45 19.28 20.09
C ASP A 54 -35.19 18.82 20.78
N ASP A 55 -35.26 17.79 21.65
CA ASP A 55 -34.12 17.24 22.38
C ASP A 55 -33.14 16.49 21.45
N VAL A 56 -33.61 16.00 20.31
CA VAL A 56 -32.84 15.21 19.33
C VAL A 56 -32.26 16.06 18.22
N LYS A 57 -32.73 17.28 18.05
CA LYS A 57 -32.37 18.15 16.92
C LYS A 57 -30.89 18.50 16.90
N ILE A 58 -30.29 18.87 18.03
CA ILE A 58 -28.87 19.23 18.13
C ILE A 58 -27.96 18.01 17.91
N PRO A 59 -28.15 16.86 18.61
CA PRO A 59 -27.39 15.63 18.33
C PRO A 59 -27.46 15.20 16.86
N ASN A 60 -28.63 15.26 16.23
CA ASN A 60 -28.80 14.93 14.83
C ASN A 60 -27.95 15.80 13.91
N ILE A 61 -27.93 17.11 14.13
CA ILE A 61 -27.13 18.04 13.32
C ILE A 61 -25.63 17.71 13.46
N VAL A 62 -25.16 17.48 14.68
CA VAL A 62 -23.74 17.19 14.95
C VAL A 62 -23.33 15.86 14.29
N VAL A 63 -24.10 14.79 14.47
CA VAL A 63 -23.80 13.48 13.90
C VAL A 63 -23.82 13.52 12.37
N ASN A 64 -24.79 14.21 11.77
CA ASN A 64 -24.85 14.36 10.33
C ASN A 64 -23.65 15.17 9.79
N ALA A 65 -23.24 16.24 10.46
CA ALA A 65 -22.07 17.02 10.09
C ALA A 65 -20.78 16.18 10.13
N VAL A 66 -20.60 15.39 11.20
CA VAL A 66 -19.45 14.45 11.32
C VAL A 66 -19.49 13.38 10.22
N SER A 67 -20.67 12.82 9.93
CA SER A 67 -20.83 11.81 8.87
C SER A 67 -20.46 12.37 7.49
N VAL A 68 -20.90 13.60 7.19
CA VAL A 68 -20.54 14.28 5.93
C VAL A 68 -19.04 14.53 5.83
N LEU A 69 -18.38 14.93 6.91
CA LEU A 69 -16.92 15.10 6.94
C LEU A 69 -16.20 13.78 6.68
N ILE A 70 -16.60 12.68 7.33
CA ILE A 70 -16.00 11.36 7.13
C ILE A 70 -16.20 10.89 5.69
N MET A 71 -17.39 11.05 5.12
CA MET A 71 -17.67 10.72 3.72
C MET A 71 -16.81 11.55 2.74
N SER A 72 -16.70 12.85 2.99
CA SER A 72 -15.89 13.76 2.15
C SER A 72 -14.42 13.35 2.16
N LEU A 73 -13.87 13.06 3.34
CA LEU A 73 -12.49 12.56 3.48
C LEU A 73 -12.29 11.20 2.79
N SER A 74 -13.21 10.26 2.99
CA SER A 74 -13.18 8.94 2.36
C SER A 74 -13.17 9.03 0.83
N ASN A 75 -14.01 9.90 0.26
CA ASN A 75 -14.09 10.15 -1.18
C ASN A 75 -12.82 10.83 -1.71
N SER A 76 -12.23 11.75 -0.94
CA SER A 76 -10.99 12.43 -1.33
C SER A 76 -9.79 11.47 -1.39
N ILE A 77 -9.70 10.53 -0.46
CA ILE A 77 -8.60 9.56 -0.36
C ILE A 77 -8.70 8.48 -1.45
N LYS A 78 -9.90 8.19 -1.96
CA LYS A 78 -10.17 7.16 -2.98
C LYS A 78 -9.63 5.77 -2.61
N ALA A 79 -9.74 5.40 -1.33
CA ALA A 79 -9.17 4.15 -0.82
C ALA A 79 -9.71 2.89 -1.54
N SER A 80 -10.98 2.87 -1.94
CA SER A 80 -11.57 1.78 -2.72
C SER A 80 -10.94 1.63 -4.10
N GLU A 81 -10.75 2.75 -4.84
CA GLU A 81 -10.16 2.71 -6.17
C GLU A 81 -8.71 2.18 -6.12
N LYS A 82 -7.93 2.65 -5.13
CA LYS A 82 -6.55 2.20 -4.91
C LYS A 82 -6.48 0.74 -4.52
N LEU A 83 -7.37 0.29 -3.63
CA LEU A 83 -7.50 -1.12 -3.26
C LEU A 83 -7.74 -2.00 -4.50
N ASP A 84 -8.69 -1.62 -5.34
CA ASP A 84 -9.06 -2.40 -6.53
C ASP A 84 -7.91 -2.46 -7.55
N VAL A 85 -7.17 -1.35 -7.75
CA VAL A 85 -5.98 -1.31 -8.60
C VAL A 85 -4.91 -2.26 -8.09
N PHE A 86 -4.55 -2.19 -6.80
CA PHE A 86 -3.52 -3.06 -6.23
C PHE A 86 -3.93 -4.52 -6.19
N HIS A 87 -5.20 -4.82 -5.91
CA HIS A 87 -5.72 -6.20 -5.92
C HIS A 87 -5.66 -6.79 -7.34
N ARG A 88 -6.12 -6.05 -8.35
CA ARG A 88 -6.04 -6.47 -9.75
C ARG A 88 -4.60 -6.69 -10.20
N LEU A 89 -3.68 -5.78 -9.86
CA LEU A 89 -2.27 -5.90 -10.20
C LEU A 89 -1.61 -7.09 -9.49
N SER A 90 -1.96 -7.37 -8.24
CA SER A 90 -1.41 -8.53 -7.52
C SER A 90 -1.79 -9.85 -8.21
N ILE A 91 -3.03 -9.98 -8.68
CA ILE A 91 -3.49 -11.15 -9.44
C ILE A 91 -2.77 -11.23 -10.79
N ALA A 92 -2.63 -10.11 -11.50
CA ALA A 92 -1.97 -10.06 -12.80
C ALA A 92 -0.47 -10.44 -12.70
N PHE A 93 0.26 -9.93 -11.70
CA PHE A 93 1.65 -10.33 -11.47
C PHE A 93 1.77 -11.77 -11.01
N MET A 94 0.84 -12.28 -10.20
CA MET A 94 0.80 -13.70 -9.82
C MET A 94 0.59 -14.60 -11.05
N SER A 95 -0.37 -14.27 -11.90
CA SER A 95 -0.60 -14.98 -13.18
C SER A 95 0.62 -14.95 -14.08
N LEU A 96 1.31 -13.81 -14.16
CA LEU A 96 2.56 -13.67 -14.91
C LEU A 96 3.69 -14.54 -14.30
N SER A 97 3.79 -14.62 -12.97
CA SER A 97 4.76 -15.49 -12.31
C SER A 97 4.53 -16.96 -12.66
N VAL A 98 3.28 -17.40 -12.64
CA VAL A 98 2.91 -18.77 -13.03
C VAL A 98 3.20 -19.03 -14.54
N GLU A 99 2.92 -18.04 -15.40
CA GLU A 99 3.26 -18.12 -16.82
C GLU A 99 4.78 -18.29 -17.02
N ILE A 100 5.60 -17.53 -16.28
CA ILE A 100 7.07 -17.63 -16.33
C ILE A 100 7.57 -18.99 -15.78
N GLU A 101 6.98 -19.49 -14.70
CA GLU A 101 7.35 -20.82 -14.15
C GLU A 101 7.13 -21.94 -15.15
N ASN A 102 5.98 -21.90 -15.83
CA ASN A 102 5.57 -22.94 -16.78
C ASN A 102 6.30 -22.89 -18.14
N LEU A 103 7.19 -21.92 -18.35
CA LEU A 103 8.03 -21.89 -19.55
C LEU A 103 9.08 -23.01 -19.48
N ASP A 104 9.38 -23.60 -20.63
CA ASP A 104 10.48 -24.57 -20.74
C ASP A 104 11.85 -23.92 -20.50
N GLU A 105 12.88 -24.72 -20.19
CA GLU A 105 14.23 -24.19 -20.00
C GLU A 105 14.83 -23.63 -21.29
N ASP A 106 14.42 -24.13 -22.45
CA ASP A 106 14.88 -23.73 -23.79
C ASP A 106 13.97 -22.68 -24.45
N VAL A 107 13.41 -21.78 -23.65
CA VAL A 107 12.51 -20.70 -24.14
C VAL A 107 13.20 -19.81 -25.16
N SER A 108 12.49 -19.50 -26.24
CA SER A 108 12.96 -18.59 -27.28
C SER A 108 13.17 -17.16 -26.74
N ALA A 109 14.16 -16.46 -27.30
CA ALA A 109 14.41 -15.06 -26.93
C ALA A 109 13.19 -14.14 -27.19
N ASP A 110 12.38 -14.48 -28.18
CA ASP A 110 11.19 -13.70 -28.53
C ASP A 110 10.06 -13.90 -27.52
N GLU A 111 9.85 -15.11 -27.00
CA GLU A 111 8.87 -15.38 -25.93
C GLU A 111 9.26 -14.67 -24.63
N LEU A 112 10.54 -14.72 -24.24
CA LEU A 112 11.03 -13.98 -23.07
C LEU A 112 10.84 -12.46 -23.23
N LYS A 113 11.00 -11.95 -24.46
CA LYS A 113 10.76 -10.53 -24.75
C LYS A 113 9.27 -10.19 -24.65
N LEU A 114 8.38 -11.07 -25.10
CA LEU A 114 6.94 -10.87 -24.98
C LEU A 114 6.52 -10.80 -23.49
N ILE A 115 7.01 -11.72 -22.68
CA ILE A 115 6.72 -11.75 -21.25
C ILE A 115 7.31 -10.55 -20.54
N HIS A 116 8.52 -10.13 -20.90
CA HIS A 116 9.12 -8.91 -20.39
C HIS A 116 8.26 -7.67 -20.69
N ASN A 117 7.72 -7.56 -21.89
CA ASN A 117 6.82 -6.47 -22.27
C ASN A 117 5.51 -6.50 -21.45
N LYS A 118 4.96 -7.70 -21.18
CA LYS A 118 3.81 -7.84 -20.27
C LYS A 118 4.15 -7.33 -18.86
N TYR A 119 5.34 -7.72 -18.34
CA TYR A 119 5.81 -7.27 -17.05
C TYR A 119 5.93 -5.75 -16.98
N GLU A 120 6.59 -5.11 -17.95
CA GLU A 120 6.76 -3.65 -17.99
C GLU A 120 5.42 -2.92 -18.11
N ASN A 121 4.47 -3.47 -18.86
CA ASN A 121 3.12 -2.90 -18.94
C ASN A 121 2.40 -2.95 -17.57
N LEU A 122 2.50 -4.05 -16.84
CA LEU A 122 1.93 -4.15 -15.49
C LEU A 122 2.64 -3.19 -14.51
N VAL A 123 3.96 -3.08 -14.60
CA VAL A 123 4.74 -2.14 -13.78
C VAL A 123 4.31 -0.69 -14.01
N SER A 124 4.06 -0.31 -15.27
CA SER A 124 3.62 1.05 -15.61
C SER A 124 2.25 1.42 -15.03
N GLN A 125 1.41 0.44 -14.74
CA GLN A 125 0.10 0.63 -14.10
C GLN A 125 0.19 0.68 -12.56
N CYS A 126 1.33 0.35 -11.98
CA CYS A 126 1.49 0.30 -10.53
C CYS A 126 1.68 1.70 -9.94
N LEU A 127 0.83 2.05 -8.98
CA LEU A 127 0.88 3.31 -8.25
C LEU A 127 1.92 3.23 -7.11
N PHE A 128 3.21 3.16 -7.46
CA PHE A 128 4.29 3.00 -6.48
C PHE A 128 4.30 4.07 -5.38
N GLU A 129 3.94 5.31 -5.70
CA GLU A 129 3.91 6.43 -4.74
C GLU A 129 2.87 6.22 -3.64
N GLU A 130 1.79 5.53 -3.98
CA GLU A 130 0.67 5.24 -3.08
C GLU A 130 0.94 4.07 -2.12
N ILE A 131 2.06 3.37 -2.29
CA ILE A 131 2.49 2.31 -1.38
C ILE A 131 3.36 2.91 -0.28
N PRO A 132 3.01 2.75 0.99
CA PRO A 132 3.80 3.26 2.10
C PRO A 132 5.24 2.73 2.12
N ASN A 133 6.19 3.57 2.50
CA ASN A 133 7.61 3.22 2.51
C ASN A 133 7.94 2.05 3.45
N TYR A 134 7.17 1.86 4.54
CA TYR A 134 7.39 0.72 5.43
C TYR A 134 7.07 -0.61 4.75
N ILE A 135 6.03 -0.67 3.90
CA ILE A 135 5.69 -1.86 3.11
C ILE A 135 6.80 -2.15 2.09
N LYS A 136 7.25 -1.12 1.36
CA LYS A 136 8.36 -1.26 0.41
C LYS A 136 9.61 -1.80 1.10
N LYS A 137 9.97 -1.29 2.28
CA LYS A 137 11.11 -1.77 3.07
C LYS A 137 10.94 -3.22 3.54
N GLN A 138 9.74 -3.62 3.97
CA GLN A 138 9.46 -5.01 4.36
C GLN A 138 9.63 -5.97 3.17
N VAL A 139 9.08 -5.62 2.00
CA VAL A 139 9.21 -6.43 0.79
C VAL A 139 10.68 -6.51 0.35
N LEU A 140 11.41 -5.38 0.36
CA LEU A 140 12.84 -5.36 0.03
C LEU A 140 13.67 -6.28 0.92
N LYS A 141 13.34 -6.36 2.21
CA LYS A 141 14.04 -7.25 3.15
C LYS A 141 13.78 -8.72 2.83
N LEU A 142 12.56 -9.08 2.45
CA LEU A 142 12.21 -10.46 2.07
C LEU A 142 12.89 -10.91 0.78
N PHE A 143 13.15 -9.96 -0.13
CA PHE A 143 13.83 -10.20 -1.40
C PHE A 143 15.30 -9.77 -1.39
N GLU A 144 15.98 -9.76 -0.24
CA GLU A 144 17.36 -9.26 -0.11
C GLU A 144 18.34 -9.99 -1.04
N TYR A 145 18.16 -11.29 -1.20
CA TYR A 145 19.02 -12.17 -2.02
C TYR A 145 18.43 -12.48 -3.41
N LYS A 146 17.28 -11.88 -3.79
CA LYS A 146 16.62 -12.07 -5.07
C LYS A 146 16.72 -10.80 -5.93
N HIS A 147 16.44 -10.93 -7.22
CA HIS A 147 16.39 -9.79 -8.13
C HIS A 147 15.16 -8.91 -7.86
N LYS A 148 15.37 -7.62 -7.72
CA LYS A 148 14.35 -6.63 -7.34
C LYS A 148 13.94 -5.75 -8.53
N PRO A 149 12.69 -5.24 -8.56
CA PRO A 149 12.28 -4.20 -9.48
C PRO A 149 13.15 -2.94 -9.32
N ILE A 150 13.45 -2.25 -10.42
CA ILE A 150 14.30 -1.04 -10.42
C ILE A 150 13.67 0.07 -9.55
N GLN A 151 12.36 0.16 -9.53
CA GLN A 151 11.59 1.15 -8.77
C GLN A 151 11.81 1.05 -7.25
N LEU A 152 12.27 -0.10 -6.77
CA LEU A 152 12.56 -0.32 -5.36
C LEU A 152 14.05 -0.10 -5.02
N ASN A 153 14.94 0.01 -6.00
CA ASN A 153 16.38 0.16 -5.77
C ASN A 153 16.76 1.46 -5.04
N GLY A 154 16.03 2.56 -5.28
CA GLY A 154 16.26 3.85 -4.62
C GLY A 154 16.00 3.84 -3.11
N LEU A 155 15.23 2.88 -2.60
CA LEU A 155 14.91 2.77 -1.19
C LEU A 155 15.97 2.02 -0.36
N SER A 156 16.82 1.24 -0.99
CA SER A 156 17.92 0.53 -0.33
C SER A 156 19.00 1.49 0.20
N GLY A 157 19.18 2.65 -0.44
CA GLY A 157 20.08 3.71 0.01
C GLY A 157 19.61 4.47 1.25
N LEU A 158 18.31 4.58 1.46
CA LEU A 158 17.70 5.26 2.62
C LEU A 158 17.76 4.43 3.92
N SER A 159 18.10 3.14 3.82
CA SER A 159 18.27 2.27 5.00
C SER A 159 19.61 2.46 5.70
N LYS A 160 20.57 3.11 5.05
CA LYS A 160 21.87 3.49 5.63
C LYS A 160 21.92 5.00 5.88
N SER A 161 21.00 5.53 6.67
CA SER A 161 21.26 6.77 7.38
C SER A 161 22.41 6.48 8.36
N PRO A 162 23.58 7.10 8.23
CA PRO A 162 24.63 6.95 9.25
C PRO A 162 23.99 7.44 10.55
N SER A 163 23.92 6.54 11.53
CA SER A 163 23.70 6.97 12.91
C SER A 163 24.79 7.98 13.22
N VAL A 164 24.43 9.25 13.26
CA VAL A 164 25.29 10.31 13.78
C VAL A 164 25.55 9.90 15.22
N LYS A 165 26.72 9.28 15.45
CA LYS A 165 27.26 9.14 16.79
C LYS A 165 27.51 10.56 17.25
N LEU A 166 26.60 11.08 18.07
CA LEU A 166 26.81 12.29 18.81
C LEU A 166 27.92 11.97 19.81
N ASN A 167 29.15 12.33 19.44
CA ASN A 167 30.29 12.30 20.37
C ASN A 167 29.99 13.31 21.47
N SER A 168 29.56 12.81 22.60
CA SER A 168 29.52 13.54 23.87
C SER A 168 30.92 13.64 24.45
N GLU A 169 31.78 14.43 23.81
CA GLU A 169 33.02 14.94 24.39
C GLU A 169 32.96 16.47 24.46
N LEU A 170 32.15 16.96 25.35
CA LEU A 170 32.37 18.31 25.93
C LEU A 170 33.14 18.11 27.19
N GLU A 171 34.48 18.02 27.06
CA GLU A 171 35.40 18.28 28.19
C GLU A 171 35.23 19.73 28.65
N PHE A 172 34.59 19.89 29.79
CA PHE A 172 34.66 21.13 30.56
C PHE A 172 36.10 21.31 31.07
N LYS A 173 36.94 22.08 30.37
CA LYS A 173 38.15 22.65 30.97
C LYS A 173 37.75 23.79 31.89
N THR A 174 37.71 23.47 33.19
CA THR A 174 37.74 24.46 34.25
C THR A 174 39.10 25.17 34.24
N VAL A 175 39.13 26.46 33.97
CA VAL A 175 40.29 27.33 34.16
C VAL A 175 40.15 27.94 35.56
N VAL A 176 41.14 27.64 36.38
CA VAL A 176 41.41 28.31 37.67
C VAL A 176 42.10 29.61 37.40
#